data_b9c0a2639aba9685c4177ac64aff1154
#
_entry.id   b9c0a2639aba9685c4177ac64aff1154
#
_cell.length_a   1.000
_cell.length_b   1.000
_cell.length_c   1.000
_cell.angle_alpha   90.00
_cell.angle_beta   90.00
_cell.angle_gamma   90.00
#
_symmetry.space_group_name_H-M   'P 1'
#
loop_
_entity.id
_entity.type
_entity.pdbx_description
1 polymer ?
#
loop_
_entity_poly.entity_id
_entity_poly.type
_entity_poly.pdbx_seq_one_letter_code
_entity_poly.pdbx_strand_id
1 'polypeptide(L)'
;MKDILEYTSYRQYIADYYAERKAKSAFSWQEFASLAGFSSSIFLKYVSEGRYNLGEATAVRVAAAMKLADYECDFFVELVKFDHAKTDAEKKAAYGKMISIAEAHKAKVLEGDSFRFFSDWKNPVIRELAPAMPGAKPLALAHACREKITAAEVSETLNFLVKAGLLQKDDA
;
A
#
# COMPACT_ATOMS: atom_id res chain seq x y z
N MET A 1 0.17 -6.07 7.83
CA MET A 1 1.25 -5.06 7.82
C MET A 1 0.68 -3.76 7.27
N LYS A 2 1.15 -2.59 7.70
CA LYS A 2 0.78 -1.28 7.13
C LYS A 2 1.38 -1.09 5.74
N ASP A 3 0.88 -0.08 5.00
CA ASP A 3 1.53 0.37 3.76
C ASP A 3 2.95 0.88 4.08
N ILE A 4 3.91 0.64 3.17
CA ILE A 4 5.31 1.08 3.36
C ILE A 4 5.39 2.61 3.50
N LEU A 5 4.50 3.33 2.83
CA LEU A 5 4.45 4.80 2.86
C LEU A 5 4.11 5.37 4.25
N GLU A 6 3.65 4.53 5.18
CA GLU A 6 3.35 4.90 6.57
C GLU A 6 4.53 4.67 7.53
N TYR A 7 5.63 4.07 7.04
CA TYR A 7 6.78 3.78 7.89
C TYR A 7 7.80 4.93 7.87
N THR A 8 8.41 5.14 9.03
CA THR A 8 9.53 6.08 9.23
C THR A 8 10.84 5.36 9.57
N SER A 9 10.81 4.03 9.69
CA SER A 9 11.98 3.19 9.97
C SER A 9 11.96 1.96 9.06
N TYR A 10 13.01 1.81 8.26
CA TYR A 10 13.18 0.61 7.43
C TYR A 10 13.37 -0.66 8.27
N ARG A 11 13.93 -0.54 9.48
CA ARG A 11 14.15 -1.66 10.40
C ARG A 11 12.81 -2.22 10.90
N GLN A 12 11.91 -1.33 11.27
CA GLN A 12 10.56 -1.71 11.68
C GLN A 12 9.81 -2.37 10.51
N TYR A 13 9.94 -1.83 9.30
CA TYR A 13 9.34 -2.42 8.12
C TYR A 13 9.84 -3.84 7.85
N ILE A 14 11.16 -4.09 7.94
CA ILE A 14 11.75 -5.43 7.82
C ILE A 14 11.21 -6.39 8.89
N ALA A 15 11.12 -5.92 10.14
CA ALA A 15 10.61 -6.73 11.25
C ALA A 15 9.15 -7.13 11.05
N ASP A 16 8.31 -6.18 10.66
CA ASP A 16 6.87 -6.39 10.43
C ASP A 16 6.63 -7.30 9.21
N TYR A 17 7.39 -7.10 8.12
CA TYR A 17 7.36 -7.99 6.96
C TYR A 17 7.69 -9.44 7.34
N TYR A 18 8.77 -9.61 8.11
CA TYR A 18 9.15 -10.94 8.59
C TYR A 18 8.06 -11.55 9.48
N ALA A 19 7.50 -10.80 10.42
CA ALA A 19 6.46 -11.25 11.34
C ALA A 19 5.20 -11.69 10.58
N GLU A 20 4.76 -10.90 9.60
CA GLU A 20 3.59 -11.23 8.78
C GLU A 20 3.80 -12.49 7.94
N ARG A 21 4.97 -12.62 7.30
CA ARG A 21 5.32 -13.80 6.49
C ARG A 21 5.41 -15.05 7.36
N LYS A 22 6.03 -14.94 8.53
CA LYS A 22 6.16 -16.03 9.48
C LYS A 22 4.81 -16.49 10.03
N ALA A 23 3.87 -15.60 10.24
CA ALA A 23 2.52 -15.93 10.69
C ALA A 23 1.72 -16.74 9.65
N LYS A 24 2.03 -16.55 8.36
CA LYS A 24 1.33 -17.20 7.22
C LYS A 24 2.03 -18.45 6.69
N SER A 25 3.30 -18.68 7.05
CA SER A 25 4.12 -19.75 6.49
C SER A 25 5.30 -20.11 7.40
N ALA A 26 6.05 -21.17 7.06
CA ALA A 26 7.31 -21.55 7.74
C ALA A 26 8.49 -20.62 7.38
N PHE A 27 8.22 -19.34 7.05
CA PHE A 27 9.23 -18.37 6.66
C PHE A 27 10.26 -18.13 7.77
N SER A 28 11.53 -18.17 7.40
CA SER A 28 12.65 -18.01 8.33
C SER A 28 13.58 -16.87 7.96
N TRP A 29 14.36 -16.36 8.92
CA TRP A 29 15.42 -15.39 8.63
C TRP A 29 16.47 -15.90 7.65
N GLN A 30 16.74 -17.21 7.67
CA GLN A 30 17.63 -17.85 6.71
C GLN A 30 17.08 -17.77 5.28
N GLU A 31 15.81 -18.10 5.08
CA GLU A 31 15.14 -17.99 3.80
C GLU A 31 15.12 -16.54 3.31
N PHE A 32 14.77 -15.60 4.19
CA PHE A 32 14.75 -14.18 3.85
C PHE A 32 16.14 -13.66 3.43
N ALA A 33 17.18 -14.00 4.19
CA ALA A 33 18.56 -13.65 3.84
C ALA A 33 18.99 -14.27 2.51
N SER A 34 18.62 -15.52 2.25
CA SER A 34 18.90 -16.21 0.99
C SER A 34 18.22 -15.53 -0.20
N LEU A 35 16.93 -15.18 -0.08
CA LEU A 35 16.19 -14.46 -1.12
C LEU A 35 16.81 -13.09 -1.44
N ALA A 36 17.34 -12.41 -0.44
CA ALA A 36 18.06 -11.14 -0.60
C ALA A 36 19.53 -11.32 -1.02
N GLY A 37 20.00 -12.57 -1.23
CA GLY A 37 21.34 -12.88 -1.69
C GLY A 37 22.44 -12.63 -0.63
N PHE A 38 22.10 -12.80 0.66
CA PHE A 38 23.09 -12.76 1.74
C PHE A 38 23.55 -14.18 2.11
N SER A 39 24.85 -14.33 2.34
CA SER A 39 25.43 -15.58 2.84
C SER A 39 25.15 -15.82 4.34
N SER A 40 25.00 -14.77 5.10
CA SER A 40 24.68 -14.85 6.53
C SER A 40 23.18 -14.96 6.77
N SER A 41 22.73 -16.09 7.31
CA SER A 41 21.34 -16.40 7.60
C SER A 41 20.67 -15.47 8.65
N ILE A 42 21.47 -14.80 9.47
CA ILE A 42 20.99 -13.94 10.56
C ILE A 42 21.20 -12.45 10.28
N PHE A 43 21.79 -12.09 9.13
CA PHE A 43 22.13 -10.69 8.81
C PHE A 43 20.91 -9.76 8.89
N LEU A 44 19.81 -10.12 8.21
CA LEU A 44 18.59 -9.30 8.20
C LEU A 44 17.91 -9.20 9.56
N LYS A 45 18.03 -10.24 10.41
CA LYS A 45 17.61 -10.18 11.80
C LYS A 45 18.40 -9.11 12.55
N TYR A 46 19.72 -9.11 12.42
CA TYR A 46 20.55 -8.10 13.09
C TYR A 46 20.35 -6.69 12.53
N VAL A 47 19.99 -6.57 11.26
CA VAL A 47 19.57 -5.29 10.68
C VAL A 47 18.28 -4.78 11.33
N SER A 48 17.27 -5.63 11.46
CA SER A 48 15.99 -5.25 12.09
C SER A 48 16.15 -4.91 13.59
N GLU A 49 17.11 -5.54 14.26
CA GLU A 49 17.46 -5.27 15.66
C GLU A 49 18.39 -4.04 15.86
N GLY A 50 18.80 -3.37 14.76
CA GLY A 50 19.68 -2.21 14.82
C GLY A 50 21.16 -2.50 15.00
N ARG A 51 21.58 -3.77 14.96
CA ARG A 51 23.00 -4.17 15.14
C ARG A 51 23.84 -3.98 13.88
N TYR A 52 23.20 -4.08 12.71
CA TYR A 52 23.82 -3.86 11.40
C TYR A 52 23.03 -2.85 10.57
N ASN A 53 23.70 -2.28 9.60
CA ASN A 53 23.13 -1.31 8.67
C ASN A 53 23.00 -1.89 7.27
N LEU A 54 22.00 -1.43 6.51
CA LEU A 54 21.90 -1.68 5.06
C LEU A 54 22.57 -0.53 4.31
N GLY A 55 23.46 -0.85 3.36
CA GLY A 55 23.85 0.13 2.34
C GLY A 55 22.78 0.22 1.23
N GLU A 56 22.82 1.26 0.41
CA GLU A 56 21.83 1.49 -0.67
C GLU A 56 21.71 0.29 -1.62
N ALA A 57 22.83 -0.26 -2.11
CA ALA A 57 22.81 -1.42 -3.01
C ALA A 57 22.21 -2.67 -2.34
N THR A 58 22.40 -2.85 -1.04
CA THR A 58 21.81 -3.95 -0.29
C THR A 58 20.34 -3.70 0.02
N ALA A 59 19.92 -2.45 0.19
CA ALA A 59 18.52 -2.06 0.35
C ALA A 59 17.68 -2.46 -0.87
N VAL A 60 18.16 -2.18 -2.09
CA VAL A 60 17.50 -2.61 -3.33
C VAL A 60 17.30 -4.13 -3.37
N ARG A 61 18.32 -4.92 -3.00
CA ARG A 61 18.21 -6.38 -2.96
C ARG A 61 17.19 -6.86 -1.92
N VAL A 62 17.12 -6.21 -0.76
CA VAL A 62 16.13 -6.54 0.28
C VAL A 62 14.74 -6.18 -0.18
N ALA A 63 14.55 -5.01 -0.82
CA ALA A 63 13.28 -4.60 -1.42
C ALA A 63 12.80 -5.61 -2.47
N ALA A 64 13.69 -6.07 -3.35
CA ALA A 64 13.39 -7.10 -4.35
C ALA A 64 12.99 -8.45 -3.69
N ALA A 65 13.70 -8.85 -2.62
CA ALA A 65 13.35 -10.07 -1.87
C ALA A 65 11.98 -9.98 -1.18
N MET A 66 11.55 -8.78 -0.79
CA MET A 66 10.22 -8.48 -0.27
C MET A 66 9.17 -8.34 -1.37
N LYS A 67 9.56 -8.34 -2.64
CA LYS A 67 8.68 -8.16 -3.82
C LYS A 67 7.96 -6.81 -3.81
N LEU A 68 8.65 -5.77 -3.38
CA LEU A 68 8.13 -4.41 -3.41
C LEU A 68 7.96 -3.94 -4.86
N ALA A 69 6.90 -3.18 -5.13
CA ALA A 69 6.73 -2.48 -6.40
C ALA A 69 7.78 -1.38 -6.57
N ASP A 70 7.96 -0.86 -7.79
CA ASP A 70 9.02 0.10 -8.09
C ASP A 70 9.02 1.31 -7.13
N TYR A 71 7.86 1.94 -6.91
CA TYR A 71 7.73 3.09 -6.02
C TYR A 71 7.97 2.73 -4.53
N GLU A 72 7.61 1.50 -4.13
CA GLU A 72 7.86 1.00 -2.77
C GLU A 72 9.34 0.72 -2.56
N CYS A 73 10.04 0.22 -3.59
CA CYS A 73 11.48 0.03 -3.58
C CYS A 73 12.20 1.37 -3.42
N ASP A 74 11.82 2.37 -4.22
CA ASP A 74 12.38 3.71 -4.13
C ASP A 74 12.14 4.32 -2.73
N PHE A 75 10.93 4.21 -2.20
CA PHE A 75 10.61 4.66 -0.85
C PHE A 75 11.43 3.94 0.22
N PHE A 76 11.60 2.62 0.10
CA PHE A 76 12.41 1.82 1.04
C PHE A 76 13.88 2.26 1.03
N VAL A 77 14.45 2.55 -0.14
CA VAL A 77 15.83 3.05 -0.26
C VAL A 77 15.97 4.42 0.41
N GLU A 78 15.01 5.32 0.23
CA GLU A 78 15.03 6.63 0.88
C GLU A 78 14.82 6.52 2.40
N LEU A 79 14.03 5.55 2.90
CA LEU A 79 13.94 5.22 4.33
C LEU A 79 15.32 4.82 4.91
N VAL A 80 16.09 4.01 4.17
CA VAL A 80 17.44 3.60 4.58
C VAL A 80 18.37 4.83 4.64
N LYS A 81 18.30 5.71 3.63
CA LYS A 81 19.09 6.96 3.61
C LYS A 81 18.70 7.89 4.76
N PHE A 82 17.41 8.02 5.00
CA PHE A 82 16.88 8.85 6.09
C PHE A 82 17.40 8.39 7.47
N ASP A 83 17.40 7.07 7.72
CA ASP A 83 17.88 6.49 8.98
C ASP A 83 19.42 6.65 9.15
N HIS A 84 20.16 6.63 8.04
CA HIS A 84 21.63 6.75 8.05
C HIS A 84 22.15 8.16 7.88
N ALA A 85 21.31 9.14 7.65
CA ALA A 85 21.70 10.54 7.44
C ALA A 85 22.47 11.07 8.67
N LYS A 86 23.65 11.62 8.41
CA LYS A 86 24.54 12.16 9.44
C LYS A 86 24.34 13.66 9.63
N THR A 87 23.74 14.32 8.66
CA THR A 87 23.48 15.76 8.68
C THR A 87 21.99 16.03 8.49
N ASP A 88 21.53 17.17 9.02
CA ASP A 88 20.14 17.60 8.83
C ASP A 88 19.80 17.82 7.35
N ALA A 89 20.78 18.24 6.55
CA ALA A 89 20.60 18.42 5.11
C ALA A 89 20.34 17.09 4.41
N GLU A 90 21.11 16.04 4.69
CA GLU A 90 20.88 14.68 4.16
C GLU A 90 19.53 14.13 4.60
N LYS A 91 19.21 14.30 5.88
CA LYS A 91 17.93 13.86 6.46
C LYS A 91 16.74 14.52 5.78
N LYS A 92 16.80 15.84 5.59
CA LYS A 92 15.77 16.62 4.90
C LYS A 92 15.64 16.23 3.43
N ALA A 93 16.76 15.96 2.76
CA ALA A 93 16.75 15.53 1.35
C ALA A 93 16.08 14.16 1.18
N ALA A 94 16.43 13.16 2.00
CA ALA A 94 15.82 11.84 1.98
C ALA A 94 14.32 11.92 2.31
N TYR A 95 13.94 12.66 3.34
CA TYR A 95 12.54 12.86 3.72
C TYR A 95 11.74 13.55 2.60
N GLY A 96 12.29 14.58 1.96
CA GLY A 96 11.64 15.25 0.83
C GLY A 96 11.35 14.30 -0.33
N LYS A 97 12.27 13.38 -0.63
CA LYS A 97 12.03 12.34 -1.66
C LYS A 97 10.97 11.35 -1.24
N MET A 98 10.95 10.90 0.03
CA MET A 98 9.90 10.02 0.56
C MET A 98 8.51 10.66 0.36
N ILE A 99 8.35 11.95 0.70
CA ILE A 99 7.10 12.69 0.50
C ILE A 99 6.73 12.75 -0.98
N SER A 100 7.68 13.11 -1.86
CA SER A 100 7.44 13.18 -3.31
C SER A 100 6.97 11.84 -3.89
N ILE A 101 7.55 10.72 -3.46
CA ILE A 101 7.12 9.37 -3.89
C ILE A 101 5.70 9.08 -3.41
N ALA A 102 5.40 9.37 -2.16
CA ALA A 102 4.07 9.14 -1.58
C ALA A 102 2.99 9.99 -2.27
N GLU A 103 3.27 11.28 -2.54
CA GLU A 103 2.35 12.18 -3.23
C GLU A 103 2.12 11.76 -4.68
N ALA A 104 3.17 11.39 -5.41
CA ALA A 104 3.07 10.90 -6.79
C ALA A 104 2.24 9.61 -6.87
N HIS A 105 2.43 8.68 -5.93
CA HIS A 105 1.62 7.46 -5.85
C HIS A 105 0.15 7.77 -5.56
N LYS A 106 -0.12 8.65 -4.59
CA LYS A 106 -1.49 9.08 -4.25
C LYS A 106 -2.18 9.76 -5.44
N ALA A 107 -1.49 10.64 -6.14
CA ALA A 107 -2.02 11.30 -7.34
C ALA A 107 -2.38 10.27 -8.42
N LYS A 108 -1.49 9.30 -8.71
CA LYS A 108 -1.73 8.23 -9.69
C LYS A 108 -2.93 7.36 -9.34
N VAL A 109 -3.10 7.03 -8.06
CA VAL A 109 -4.28 6.27 -7.58
C VAL A 109 -5.55 7.08 -7.79
N LEU A 110 -5.56 8.37 -7.43
CA LEU A 110 -6.70 9.27 -7.61
C LEU A 110 -7.07 9.46 -9.09
N GLU A 111 -6.08 9.58 -9.98
CA GLU A 111 -6.33 9.65 -11.44
C GLU A 111 -6.96 8.36 -11.96
N GLY A 112 -6.46 7.20 -11.52
CA GLY A 112 -7.01 5.89 -11.89
C GLY A 112 -8.46 5.71 -11.42
N ASP A 113 -8.77 6.09 -10.19
CA ASP A 113 -10.11 6.02 -9.63
C ASP A 113 -11.06 7.02 -10.30
N SER A 114 -10.60 8.22 -10.62
CA SER A 114 -11.37 9.21 -11.38
C SER A 114 -11.69 8.70 -12.79
N PHE A 115 -10.71 8.15 -13.51
CA PHE A 115 -10.93 7.56 -14.82
C PHE A 115 -11.96 6.42 -14.74
N ARG A 116 -11.79 5.49 -13.79
CA ARG A 116 -12.72 4.38 -13.57
C ARG A 116 -14.13 4.88 -13.22
N PHE A 117 -14.24 5.93 -12.42
CA PHE A 117 -15.54 6.52 -12.06
C PHE A 117 -16.31 6.99 -13.29
N PHE A 118 -15.66 7.71 -14.19
CA PHE A 118 -16.30 8.25 -15.39
C PHE A 118 -16.40 7.27 -16.56
N SER A 119 -15.67 6.17 -16.54
CA SER A 119 -15.68 5.17 -17.63
C SER A 119 -16.89 4.25 -17.63
N ASP A 120 -17.66 4.19 -16.54
CA ASP A 120 -18.84 3.33 -16.42
C ASP A 120 -20.02 4.13 -15.84
N TRP A 121 -21.15 4.16 -16.58
CA TRP A 121 -22.36 4.87 -16.19
C TRP A 121 -22.93 4.43 -14.83
N LYS A 122 -22.65 3.20 -14.39
CA LYS A 122 -23.10 2.64 -13.11
C LYS A 122 -22.54 3.44 -11.92
N ASN A 123 -21.30 3.87 -12.03
CA ASN A 123 -20.60 4.52 -10.92
C ASN A 123 -21.28 5.84 -10.50
N PRO A 124 -21.51 6.83 -11.38
CA PRO A 124 -22.21 8.06 -10.98
C PRO A 124 -23.66 7.82 -10.57
N VAL A 125 -24.37 6.89 -11.23
CA VAL A 125 -25.78 6.58 -10.89
C VAL A 125 -25.89 5.97 -9.50
N ILE A 126 -25.09 4.95 -9.18
CA ILE A 126 -25.11 4.29 -7.86
C ILE A 126 -24.62 5.25 -6.77
N ARG A 127 -23.66 6.13 -7.07
CA ARG A 127 -23.20 7.15 -6.12
C ARG A 127 -24.34 8.08 -5.67
N GLU A 128 -25.23 8.46 -6.58
CA GLU A 128 -26.36 9.33 -6.26
C GLU A 128 -27.54 8.54 -5.65
N LEU A 129 -27.79 7.31 -6.09
CA LEU A 129 -28.88 6.49 -5.58
C LEU A 129 -28.65 5.98 -4.15
N ALA A 130 -27.43 5.59 -3.81
CA ALA A 130 -27.14 5.00 -2.49
C ALA A 130 -27.51 5.93 -1.32
N PRO A 131 -27.12 7.22 -1.30
CA PRO A 131 -27.55 8.16 -0.26
C PRO A 131 -29.05 8.51 -0.31
N ALA A 132 -29.66 8.45 -1.50
CA ALA A 132 -31.10 8.71 -1.67
C ALA A 132 -31.97 7.54 -1.17
N MET A 133 -31.39 6.35 -1.01
CA MET A 133 -32.06 5.13 -0.54
C MET A 133 -31.28 4.51 0.65
N PRO A 134 -31.23 5.17 1.81
CA PRO A 134 -30.43 4.69 2.96
C PRO A 134 -30.85 3.28 3.39
N GLY A 135 -29.88 2.40 3.63
CA GLY A 135 -30.11 1.01 4.02
C GLY A 135 -30.66 0.11 2.92
N ALA A 136 -30.81 0.58 1.69
CA ALA A 136 -31.29 -0.24 0.59
C ALA A 136 -30.27 -1.34 0.25
N LYS A 137 -30.77 -2.56 0.06
CA LYS A 137 -29.95 -3.69 -0.41
C LYS A 137 -29.58 -3.50 -1.90
N PRO A 138 -28.48 -4.08 -2.38
CA PRO A 138 -28.03 -3.96 -3.77
C PRO A 138 -29.10 -4.29 -4.81
N LEU A 139 -29.98 -5.25 -4.53
CA LEU A 139 -31.10 -5.59 -5.41
C LEU A 139 -32.13 -4.45 -5.54
N ALA A 140 -32.41 -3.73 -4.46
CA ALA A 140 -33.33 -2.60 -4.48
C ALA A 140 -32.74 -1.43 -5.30
N LEU A 141 -31.46 -1.13 -5.15
CA LEU A 141 -30.74 -0.15 -5.94
C LEU A 141 -30.73 -0.54 -7.44
N ALA A 142 -30.52 -1.83 -7.74
CA ALA A 142 -30.56 -2.33 -9.10
C ALA A 142 -31.93 -2.10 -9.76
N HIS A 143 -33.03 -2.31 -9.02
CA HIS A 143 -34.39 -2.07 -9.51
C HIS A 143 -34.71 -0.57 -9.69
N ALA A 144 -34.04 0.31 -8.95
CA ALA A 144 -34.21 1.76 -9.06
C ALA A 144 -33.45 2.35 -10.28
N CYS A 145 -32.50 1.61 -10.84
CA CYS A 145 -31.80 2.03 -12.05
C CYS A 145 -32.70 1.92 -13.28
N ARG A 146 -32.59 2.90 -14.17
CA ARG A 146 -33.32 2.89 -15.47
C ARG A 146 -32.77 1.80 -16.40
N GLU A 147 -31.47 1.62 -16.40
CA GLU A 147 -30.76 0.62 -17.19
C GLU A 147 -30.67 -0.69 -16.39
N LYS A 148 -30.66 -1.83 -17.09
CA LYS A 148 -30.54 -3.14 -16.43
C LYS A 148 -29.16 -3.31 -15.82
N ILE A 149 -29.14 -3.53 -14.52
CA ILE A 149 -27.96 -3.83 -13.72
C ILE A 149 -28.29 -4.94 -12.72
N THR A 150 -27.34 -5.80 -12.43
CA THR A 150 -27.50 -6.89 -11.46
C THR A 150 -27.14 -6.42 -10.04
N ALA A 151 -27.67 -7.10 -9.03
CA ALA A 151 -27.30 -6.83 -7.63
C ALA A 151 -25.80 -7.06 -7.36
N ALA A 152 -25.16 -7.99 -8.09
CA ALA A 152 -23.72 -8.21 -8.00
C ALA A 152 -22.92 -7.00 -8.50
N GLU A 153 -23.27 -6.46 -9.67
CA GLU A 153 -22.63 -5.26 -10.23
C GLU A 153 -22.85 -4.04 -9.33
N VAL A 154 -24.04 -3.89 -8.73
CA VAL A 154 -24.29 -2.83 -7.73
C VAL A 154 -23.36 -3.01 -6.52
N SER A 155 -23.19 -4.23 -6.02
CA SER A 155 -22.29 -4.52 -4.89
C SER A 155 -20.84 -4.19 -5.22
N GLU A 156 -20.37 -4.55 -6.42
CA GLU A 156 -19.02 -4.21 -6.89
C GLU A 156 -18.82 -2.71 -7.02
N THR A 157 -19.83 -2.01 -7.59
CA THR A 157 -19.82 -0.55 -7.72
C THR A 157 -19.77 0.13 -6.35
N LEU A 158 -20.60 -0.27 -5.39
CA LEU A 158 -20.59 0.26 -4.03
C LEU A 158 -19.23 0.05 -3.35
N ASN A 159 -18.64 -1.14 -3.47
CA ASN A 159 -17.32 -1.43 -2.92
C ASN A 159 -16.23 -0.55 -3.54
N PHE A 160 -16.29 -0.35 -4.85
CA PHE A 160 -15.39 0.57 -5.55
C PHE A 160 -15.54 2.01 -5.05
N LEU A 161 -16.78 2.53 -4.98
CA LEU A 161 -17.07 3.91 -4.57
C LEU A 161 -16.62 4.18 -3.13
N VAL A 162 -16.82 3.24 -2.22
CA VAL A 162 -16.35 3.34 -0.82
C VAL A 162 -14.82 3.32 -0.77
N LYS A 163 -14.17 2.38 -1.49
CA LYS A 163 -12.71 2.28 -1.54
C LYS A 163 -12.05 3.52 -2.13
N ALA A 164 -12.66 4.12 -3.15
CA ALA A 164 -12.20 5.35 -3.78
C ALA A 164 -12.54 6.62 -2.97
N GLY A 165 -13.21 6.49 -1.82
CA GLY A 165 -13.62 7.64 -0.98
C GLY A 165 -14.74 8.49 -1.60
N LEU A 166 -15.43 7.97 -2.62
CA LEU A 166 -16.53 8.64 -3.32
C LEU A 166 -17.90 8.37 -2.67
N LEU A 167 -17.97 7.42 -1.74
CA LEU A 167 -19.08 7.16 -0.83
C LEU A 167 -18.55 6.88 0.57
N GLN A 168 -19.27 7.31 1.59
CA GLN A 168 -19.02 6.92 2.97
C GLN A 168 -19.94 5.76 3.35
N LYS A 169 -19.43 4.83 4.15
CA LYS A 169 -20.24 3.77 4.73
C LYS A 169 -20.85 4.33 6.02
N ASP A 170 -22.16 4.37 6.12
CA ASP A 170 -22.80 4.67 7.40
C ASP A 170 -22.61 3.46 8.30
N ASP A 171 -21.89 3.65 9.40
CA ASP A 171 -21.83 2.69 10.51
C ASP A 171 -23.17 2.79 11.27
N ALA A 172 -24.16 2.02 10.81
CA ALA A 172 -25.44 1.85 11.51
C ALA A 172 -25.46 0.50 12.21
#